data_552627342020e7d31a3f749fdb76126b
#
_entry.id   552627342020e7d31a3f749fdb76126b
#
_cell.length_a   1.000
_cell.length_b   1.000
_cell.length_c   1.000
_cell.angle_alpha   90.00
_cell.angle_beta   90.00
_cell.angle_gamma   90.00
#
_symmetry.space_group_name_H-M   'P 1'
#
loop_
_entity.id
_entity.type
_entity.pdbx_description
1 polymer ?
#
loop_
_entity_poly.entity_id
_entity_poly.type
_entity_poly.pdbx_seq_one_letter_code
_entity_poly.pdbx_strand_id
1 'polypeptide(L)'
;MSHAVPQVATRSRLAVAVATVAILAGCGALPSAPEPSRACAAGFQAFERDTLYFGRAIPAGGQVSNAQWTAFLDAVVTPAFPKGLTVIDAAGQWRGTSGSVVREPSKLVVLLHPRSSGDDAAIAGIIGTYRQRFGQEAVLQERQSVCVRF
;
A
#
# COMPACT_ATOMS: atom_id res chain seq x y z
N MET A 1 48.59 -64.81 -61.74
CA MET A 1 48.57 -63.34 -61.68
C MET A 1 47.59 -62.93 -60.64
N SER A 2 48.06 -62.73 -59.39
CA SER A 2 47.25 -62.35 -58.27
C SER A 2 47.53 -60.92 -57.86
N HIS A 3 46.61 -60.09 -57.90
CA HIS A 3 46.71 -58.71 -57.37
C HIS A 3 46.17 -58.65 -55.97
N ALA A 4 47.05 -58.37 -55.00
CA ALA A 4 46.68 -58.12 -53.62
C ALA A 4 46.14 -56.70 -53.48
N VAL A 5 45.02 -56.57 -52.80
CA VAL A 5 44.37 -55.28 -52.44
C VAL A 5 44.82 -54.92 -51.00
N PRO A 6 45.32 -53.73 -50.74
CA PRO A 6 45.68 -53.36 -49.37
C PRO A 6 44.42 -52.95 -48.55
N GLN A 7 44.33 -53.50 -47.31
CA GLN A 7 43.33 -53.13 -46.33
C GLN A 7 43.60 -51.73 -45.73
N VAL A 8 42.61 -50.83 -45.80
CA VAL A 8 42.66 -49.53 -45.18
C VAL A 8 42.14 -49.66 -43.75
N ALA A 9 42.95 -49.39 -42.76
CA ALA A 9 42.65 -49.39 -41.38
C ALA A 9 41.83 -48.15 -41.05
N THR A 10 40.52 -48.35 -40.68
CA THR A 10 39.62 -47.32 -40.21
C THR A 10 39.92 -46.98 -38.74
N ARG A 11 40.52 -45.82 -38.51
CA ARG A 11 40.72 -45.31 -37.15
C ARG A 11 39.42 -44.75 -36.62
N SER A 12 38.81 -45.45 -35.62
CA SER A 12 37.66 -45.02 -34.83
C SER A 12 38.06 -43.82 -33.98
N ARG A 13 37.46 -42.65 -34.26
CA ARG A 13 37.59 -41.47 -33.40
C ARG A 13 36.51 -41.53 -32.35
N LEU A 14 36.88 -41.77 -31.10
CA LEU A 14 36.02 -41.59 -29.94
C LEU A 14 35.73 -40.10 -29.78
N ALA A 15 34.50 -39.70 -30.03
CA ALA A 15 34.02 -38.35 -29.71
C ALA A 15 33.61 -38.34 -28.23
N VAL A 16 34.40 -37.64 -27.41
CA VAL A 16 34.09 -37.35 -26.02
C VAL A 16 33.11 -36.17 -26.01
N ALA A 17 31.85 -36.46 -25.76
CA ALA A 17 30.85 -35.41 -25.57
C ALA A 17 30.99 -34.82 -24.14
N VAL A 18 31.52 -33.61 -24.05
CA VAL A 18 31.53 -32.83 -22.81
C VAL A 18 30.14 -32.21 -22.64
N ALA A 19 29.35 -32.78 -21.73
CA ALA A 19 28.08 -32.21 -21.31
C ALA A 19 28.33 -31.04 -20.36
N THR A 20 28.19 -29.81 -20.84
CA THR A 20 28.21 -28.60 -20.02
C THR A 20 26.87 -28.48 -19.31
N VAL A 21 26.83 -28.80 -18.02
CA VAL A 21 25.68 -28.56 -17.14
C VAL A 21 25.66 -27.05 -16.80
N ALA A 22 24.79 -26.30 -17.43
CA ALA A 22 24.50 -24.92 -17.06
C ALA A 22 23.66 -24.90 -15.78
N ILE A 23 24.27 -24.58 -14.64
CA ILE A 23 23.57 -24.32 -13.39
C ILE A 23 22.97 -22.92 -13.49
N LEU A 24 21.69 -22.84 -13.83
CA LEU A 24 20.88 -21.63 -13.70
C LEU A 24 20.66 -21.37 -12.19
N ALA A 25 21.50 -20.51 -11.61
CA ALA A 25 21.28 -19.97 -10.28
C ALA A 25 20.07 -19.02 -10.37
N GLY A 26 18.86 -19.58 -10.20
CA GLY A 26 17.65 -18.79 -10.01
C GLY A 26 17.75 -18.07 -8.67
N CYS A 27 17.96 -16.75 -8.66
CA CYS A 27 17.69 -15.91 -7.50
C CYS A 27 16.18 -15.92 -7.22
N GLY A 28 15.71 -16.97 -6.56
CA GLY A 28 14.38 -16.99 -5.96
C GLY A 28 14.39 -15.99 -4.81
N ALA A 29 13.68 -14.86 -4.96
CA ALA A 29 13.41 -14.00 -3.84
C ALA A 29 12.66 -14.85 -2.79
N LEU A 30 13.28 -15.06 -1.64
CA LEU A 30 12.63 -15.70 -0.51
C LEU A 30 11.43 -14.82 -0.11
N PRO A 31 10.23 -15.38 0.08
CA PRO A 31 9.12 -14.61 0.61
C PRO A 31 9.56 -14.04 1.97
N SER A 32 9.50 -12.71 2.10
CA SER A 32 9.77 -12.06 3.38
C SER A 32 8.83 -12.66 4.41
N ALA A 33 9.37 -13.25 5.47
CA ALA A 33 8.57 -13.70 6.58
C ALA A 33 7.76 -12.50 7.10
N PRO A 34 6.46 -12.69 7.43
CA PRO A 34 5.69 -11.62 8.04
C PRO A 34 6.41 -11.18 9.31
N GLU A 35 6.69 -9.88 9.42
CA GLU A 35 7.29 -9.33 10.63
C GLU A 35 6.42 -9.75 11.83
N PRO A 36 7.00 -10.29 12.90
CA PRO A 36 6.23 -10.66 14.07
C PRO A 36 5.54 -9.41 14.60
N SER A 37 4.20 -9.44 14.65
CA SER A 37 3.43 -8.37 15.28
C SER A 37 3.97 -8.23 16.71
N ARG A 38 4.61 -7.09 17.01
CA ARG A 38 5.11 -6.82 18.36
C ARG A 38 3.94 -6.90 19.31
N ALA A 39 3.95 -7.91 20.18
CA ALA A 39 2.97 -7.98 21.25
C ALA A 39 3.07 -6.72 22.11
N CYS A 40 1.94 -6.13 22.46
CA CYS A 40 1.91 -4.97 23.33
C CYS A 40 2.36 -5.34 24.74
N ALA A 41 3.03 -4.40 25.42
CA ALA A 41 3.39 -4.54 26.82
C ALA A 41 2.15 -4.72 27.71
N ALA A 42 2.33 -5.27 28.90
CA ALA A 42 1.24 -5.46 29.85
C ALA A 42 0.48 -4.15 30.11
N GLY A 43 -0.85 -4.22 30.11
CA GLY A 43 -1.74 -3.08 30.28
C GLY A 43 -1.98 -2.24 29.00
N PHE A 44 -1.37 -2.61 27.87
CA PHE A 44 -1.68 -2.02 26.57
C PHE A 44 -2.48 -2.99 25.72
N GLN A 45 -3.29 -2.43 24.81
CA GLN A 45 -4.09 -3.16 23.83
C GLN A 45 -3.56 -2.85 22.43
N ALA A 46 -3.58 -3.87 21.55
CA ALA A 46 -3.20 -3.70 20.15
C ALA A 46 -4.36 -3.04 19.37
N PHE A 47 -4.05 -1.94 18.72
CA PHE A 47 -4.97 -1.16 17.89
C PHE A 47 -4.34 -0.87 16.54
N GLU A 48 -5.18 -0.52 15.56
CA GLU A 48 -4.76 0.16 14.35
C GLU A 48 -4.97 1.66 14.54
N ARG A 49 -4.00 2.45 14.09
CA ARG A 49 -4.13 3.88 13.91
C ARG A 49 -4.21 4.17 12.43
N ASP A 50 -5.35 4.67 11.99
CA ASP A 50 -5.51 5.23 10.67
C ASP A 50 -5.48 6.75 10.73
N THR A 51 -4.67 7.37 9.87
CA THR A 51 -4.67 8.81 9.66
C THR A 51 -5.15 9.09 8.24
N LEU A 52 -6.26 9.81 8.12
CA LEU A 52 -6.85 10.21 6.85
C LEU A 52 -6.54 11.67 6.58
N TYR A 53 -5.99 11.96 5.40
CA TYR A 53 -5.57 13.31 4.99
C TYR A 53 -6.56 13.86 3.97
N PHE A 54 -7.36 14.82 4.40
CA PHE A 54 -8.41 15.44 3.58
C PHE A 54 -7.93 16.79 3.07
N GLY A 55 -7.55 16.86 1.80
CA GLY A 55 -7.32 18.14 1.11
C GLY A 55 -8.63 18.92 1.00
N ARG A 56 -8.57 20.26 1.08
CA ARG A 56 -9.76 21.10 1.03
C ARG A 56 -9.88 21.92 -0.24
N ALA A 57 -8.88 21.95 -1.11
CA ALA A 57 -9.04 22.57 -2.42
C ALA A 57 -9.97 21.70 -3.29
N ILE A 58 -10.96 22.33 -3.92
CA ILE A 58 -11.87 21.65 -4.84
C ILE A 58 -11.31 21.79 -6.26
N PRO A 59 -11.05 20.68 -7.00
CA PRO A 59 -10.45 20.75 -8.33
C PRO A 59 -11.24 21.62 -9.31
N ALA A 60 -12.56 21.66 -9.21
CA ALA A 60 -13.43 22.52 -10.02
C ALA A 60 -13.42 24.01 -9.58
N GLY A 61 -12.65 24.35 -8.56
CA GLY A 61 -12.52 25.68 -7.98
C GLY A 61 -13.17 25.83 -6.62
N GLY A 62 -12.56 26.69 -5.80
CA GLY A 62 -13.00 26.94 -4.43
C GLY A 62 -12.40 26.00 -3.41
N GLN A 63 -13.02 25.94 -2.25
CA GLN A 63 -12.54 25.19 -1.08
C GLN A 63 -13.71 24.61 -0.27
N VAL A 64 -13.54 23.42 0.27
CA VAL A 64 -14.45 22.85 1.27
C VAL A 64 -14.47 23.79 2.49
N SER A 65 -15.59 24.44 2.75
CA SER A 65 -15.75 25.39 3.86
C SER A 65 -15.73 24.68 5.21
N ASN A 66 -15.54 25.43 6.30
CA ASN A 66 -15.63 24.86 7.65
C ASN A 66 -17.01 24.27 7.92
N ALA A 67 -18.10 24.93 7.48
CA ALA A 67 -19.45 24.40 7.63
C ALA A 67 -19.65 23.08 6.88
N GLN A 68 -19.16 22.98 5.65
CA GLN A 68 -19.22 21.72 4.88
C GLN A 68 -18.40 20.61 5.52
N TRP A 69 -17.22 20.95 6.04
CA TRP A 69 -16.36 20.01 6.78
C TRP A 69 -17.06 19.49 8.04
N THR A 70 -17.61 20.41 8.87
CA THR A 70 -18.34 20.03 10.08
C THR A 70 -19.51 19.12 9.75
N ALA A 71 -20.33 19.48 8.77
CA ALA A 71 -21.45 18.66 8.33
C ALA A 71 -21.01 17.27 7.79
N PHE A 72 -19.85 17.17 7.14
CA PHE A 72 -19.28 15.88 6.74
C PHE A 72 -18.82 15.07 7.95
N LEU A 73 -18.11 15.69 8.88
CA LEU A 73 -17.63 15.04 10.11
C LEU A 73 -18.81 14.47 10.91
N ASP A 74 -19.84 15.27 11.14
CA ASP A 74 -21.00 14.91 11.96
C ASP A 74 -21.86 13.81 11.31
N ALA A 75 -22.07 13.90 10.00
CA ALA A 75 -22.96 12.98 9.30
C ALA A 75 -22.29 11.67 8.84
N VAL A 76 -20.96 11.65 8.67
CA VAL A 76 -20.26 10.52 8.05
C VAL A 76 -19.20 9.92 8.96
N VAL A 77 -18.29 10.74 9.48
CA VAL A 77 -17.12 10.21 10.22
C VAL A 77 -17.50 9.83 11.65
N THR A 78 -18.18 10.71 12.36
CA THR A 78 -18.59 10.50 13.77
C THR A 78 -19.48 9.26 13.95
N PRO A 79 -20.50 9.01 13.11
CA PRO A 79 -21.31 7.80 13.24
C PRO A 79 -20.52 6.52 12.94
N ALA A 80 -19.51 6.58 12.05
CA ALA A 80 -18.68 5.43 11.72
C ALA A 80 -17.68 5.10 12.84
N PHE A 81 -17.19 6.11 13.57
CA PHE A 81 -16.24 5.96 14.68
C PHE A 81 -16.73 6.66 15.97
N PRO A 82 -17.85 6.17 16.55
CA PRO A 82 -18.51 6.85 17.68
C PRO A 82 -17.70 6.78 18.99
N LYS A 83 -16.68 5.93 19.07
CA LYS A 83 -15.83 5.79 20.27
C LYS A 83 -14.76 6.88 20.38
N GLY A 84 -14.57 7.64 19.33
CA GLY A 84 -13.66 8.78 19.33
C GLY A 84 -12.82 8.89 18.07
N LEU A 85 -12.44 10.11 17.78
CA LEU A 85 -11.56 10.49 16.70
C LEU A 85 -10.84 11.79 17.07
N THR A 86 -9.76 12.10 16.40
CA THR A 86 -9.05 13.38 16.56
C THR A 86 -8.99 14.07 15.22
N VAL A 87 -9.32 15.37 15.19
CA VAL A 87 -9.19 16.21 14.00
C VAL A 87 -8.06 17.22 14.22
N ILE A 88 -7.18 17.33 13.24
CA ILE A 88 -6.04 18.24 13.24
C ILE A 88 -6.15 19.15 12.02
N ASP A 89 -6.02 20.45 12.22
CA ASP A 89 -5.84 21.41 11.13
C ASP A 89 -4.41 21.35 10.61
N ALA A 90 -4.27 21.27 9.29
CA ALA A 90 -2.98 21.17 8.63
C ALA A 90 -2.95 21.96 7.32
N ALA A 91 -1.76 22.10 6.76
CA ALA A 91 -1.53 22.58 5.41
C ALA A 91 -0.74 21.53 4.64
N GLY A 92 -1.17 21.25 3.42
CA GLY A 92 -0.58 20.22 2.59
C GLY A 92 -0.15 20.72 1.22
N GLN A 93 0.64 19.90 0.56
CA GLN A 93 0.96 20.06 -0.84
C GLN A 93 0.72 18.73 -1.54
N TRP A 94 0.03 18.80 -2.65
CA TRP A 94 -0.32 17.63 -3.45
C TRP A 94 0.02 17.90 -4.92
N ARG A 95 0.60 16.92 -5.60
CA ARG A 95 0.76 16.96 -7.05
C ARG A 95 -0.39 16.16 -7.67
N GLY A 96 -1.37 16.87 -8.18
CA GLY A 96 -2.52 16.27 -8.86
C GLY A 96 -2.17 15.65 -10.22
N THR A 97 -3.15 15.04 -10.84
CA THR A 97 -3.03 14.38 -12.16
C THR A 97 -2.60 15.35 -13.27
N SER A 98 -2.88 16.64 -13.12
CA SER A 98 -2.40 17.71 -14.03
C SER A 98 -0.90 17.98 -13.98
N GLY A 99 -0.18 17.39 -13.00
CA GLY A 99 1.24 17.63 -12.76
C GLY A 99 1.56 18.90 -11.97
N SER A 100 0.59 19.76 -11.71
CA SER A 100 0.74 20.96 -10.91
C SER A 100 0.76 20.66 -9.41
N VAL A 101 1.55 21.43 -8.64
CA VAL A 101 1.56 21.34 -7.18
C VAL A 101 0.47 22.25 -6.63
N VAL A 102 -0.53 21.65 -5.99
CA VAL A 102 -1.58 22.34 -5.24
C VAL A 102 -1.11 22.51 -3.80
N ARG A 103 -1.23 23.74 -3.27
CA ARG A 103 -1.03 24.04 -1.85
C ARG A 103 -2.37 24.37 -1.25
N GLU A 104 -2.74 23.67 -0.18
CA GLU A 104 -4.09 23.75 0.35
C GLU A 104 -4.14 23.57 1.86
N PRO A 105 -5.12 24.17 2.54
CA PRO A 105 -5.50 23.75 3.88
C PRO A 105 -5.97 22.29 3.84
N SER A 106 -5.67 21.57 4.89
CA SER A 106 -6.04 20.15 5.03
C SER A 106 -6.62 19.88 6.40
N LYS A 107 -7.37 18.79 6.52
CA LYS A 107 -7.79 18.21 7.79
C LYS A 107 -7.23 16.81 7.89
N LEU A 108 -6.62 16.48 9.02
CA LEU A 108 -6.26 15.12 9.36
C LEU A 108 -7.28 14.56 10.34
N VAL A 109 -7.78 13.36 10.07
CA VAL A 109 -8.60 12.60 11.02
C VAL A 109 -7.79 11.40 11.47
N VAL A 110 -7.52 11.33 12.77
CA VAL A 110 -6.84 10.19 13.39
C VAL A 110 -7.88 9.31 14.06
N LEU A 111 -7.91 8.05 13.67
CA LEU A 111 -8.80 7.00 14.16
C LEU A 111 -7.96 5.95 14.88
N LEU A 112 -8.36 5.60 16.12
CA LEU A 112 -7.78 4.51 16.87
C LEU A 112 -8.86 3.45 17.08
N HIS A 113 -8.65 2.25 16.55
CA HIS A 113 -9.65 1.18 16.60
C HIS A 113 -9.02 -0.21 16.68
N PRO A 114 -9.71 -1.22 17.23
CA PRO A 114 -9.30 -2.61 17.06
C PRO A 114 -9.29 -2.98 15.58
N ARG A 115 -8.45 -3.92 15.18
CA ARG A 115 -8.44 -4.39 13.80
C ARG A 115 -9.73 -5.20 13.51
N SER A 116 -10.56 -4.70 12.59
CA SER A 116 -11.73 -5.44 12.11
C SER A 116 -12.01 -5.13 10.64
N SER A 117 -12.65 -6.06 9.94
CA SER A 117 -13.08 -5.84 8.56
C SER A 117 -14.19 -4.78 8.45
N GLY A 118 -14.98 -4.61 9.50
CA GLY A 118 -16.00 -3.56 9.57
C GLY A 118 -15.39 -2.16 9.60
N ASP A 119 -14.27 -1.98 10.32
CA ASP A 119 -13.55 -0.71 10.37
C ASP A 119 -12.92 -0.38 9.01
N ASP A 120 -12.37 -1.37 8.31
CA ASP A 120 -11.85 -1.18 6.96
C ASP A 120 -12.93 -0.70 5.97
N ALA A 121 -14.11 -1.30 6.02
CA ALA A 121 -15.24 -0.91 5.19
C ALA A 121 -15.74 0.50 5.55
N ALA A 122 -15.79 0.85 6.84
CA ALA A 122 -16.17 2.17 7.30
C ALA A 122 -15.20 3.25 6.81
N ILE A 123 -13.89 3.02 6.91
CA ILE A 123 -12.86 3.94 6.41
C ILE A 123 -12.98 4.13 4.89
N ALA A 124 -13.14 3.03 4.14
CA ALA A 124 -13.34 3.10 2.70
C ALA A 124 -14.61 3.92 2.35
N GLY A 125 -15.68 3.76 3.10
CA GLY A 125 -16.91 4.54 2.95
C GLY A 125 -16.71 6.03 3.22
N ILE A 126 -15.98 6.40 4.28
CA ILE A 126 -15.62 7.78 4.59
C ILE A 126 -14.83 8.41 3.44
N ILE A 127 -13.79 7.73 2.97
CA ILE A 127 -12.93 8.20 1.86
C ILE A 127 -13.76 8.37 0.58
N GLY A 128 -14.57 7.36 0.23
CA GLY A 128 -15.44 7.39 -0.94
C GLY A 128 -16.44 8.53 -0.92
N THR A 129 -17.11 8.74 0.23
CA THR A 129 -18.09 9.81 0.41
C THR A 129 -17.45 11.20 0.29
N TYR A 130 -16.28 11.42 0.89
CA TYR A 130 -15.57 12.70 0.77
C TYR A 130 -15.19 13.01 -0.68
N ARG A 131 -14.59 12.03 -1.35
CA ARG A 131 -14.20 12.17 -2.76
C ARG A 131 -15.39 12.49 -3.66
N GLN A 132 -16.48 11.77 -3.49
CA GLN A 132 -17.70 11.98 -4.29
C GLN A 132 -18.34 13.34 -3.98
N ARG A 133 -18.46 13.70 -2.71
CA ARG A 133 -19.17 14.91 -2.28
C ARG A 133 -18.44 16.20 -2.67
N PHE A 134 -17.11 16.19 -2.67
CA PHE A 134 -16.29 17.37 -2.89
C PHE A 134 -15.40 17.29 -4.16
N GLY A 135 -15.63 16.28 -5.00
CA GLY A 135 -14.90 16.11 -6.26
C GLY A 135 -13.40 15.89 -6.07
N GLN A 136 -12.99 15.28 -4.97
CA GLN A 136 -11.57 15.09 -4.64
C GLN A 136 -10.95 13.94 -5.43
N GLU A 137 -9.73 14.11 -5.91
CA GLU A 137 -9.00 13.05 -6.61
C GLU A 137 -8.65 11.90 -5.65
N ALA A 138 -8.21 12.23 -4.44
CA ALA A 138 -7.79 11.25 -3.44
C ALA A 138 -7.99 11.75 -2.01
N VAL A 139 -8.04 10.80 -1.08
CA VAL A 139 -7.77 10.99 0.36
C VAL A 139 -6.67 10.01 0.70
N LEU A 140 -5.53 10.50 1.17
CA LEU A 140 -4.44 9.64 1.63
C LEU A 140 -4.84 8.98 2.94
N GLN A 141 -4.60 7.68 3.04
CA GLN A 141 -4.72 6.90 4.28
C GLN A 141 -3.34 6.37 4.66
N GLU A 142 -2.93 6.63 5.88
CA GLU A 142 -1.78 6.01 6.52
C GLU A 142 -2.27 5.07 7.61
N ARG A 143 -1.70 3.87 7.72
CA ARG A 143 -2.05 2.90 8.77
C ARG A 143 -0.82 2.43 9.52
N GLN A 144 -0.93 2.33 10.84
CA GLN A 144 0.09 1.77 11.71
C GLN A 144 -0.56 0.92 12.82
N SER A 145 0.05 -0.23 13.13
CA SER A 145 -0.29 -0.98 14.33
C SER A 145 0.36 -0.30 15.55
N VAL A 146 -0.44 0.01 16.55
CA VAL A 146 -0.02 0.73 17.75
C VAL A 146 -0.50 0.04 19.02
N CYS A 147 0.18 0.30 20.12
CA CYS A 147 -0.25 -0.13 21.44
C CYS A 147 -0.88 1.06 22.18
N VAL A 148 -2.12 0.92 22.62
CA VAL A 148 -2.86 1.97 23.34
C VAL A 148 -3.23 1.52 24.74
N ARG A 149 -3.39 2.48 25.66
CA ARG A 149 -3.89 2.26 27.02
C ARG A 149 -4.82 3.41 27.37
N PHE A 150 -5.97 3.09 27.97
CA PHE A 150 -6.95 4.03 28.48
C PHE A 150 -6.89 4.10 30.01
#